data_d3cbc7cf084a015648e9ea0e4a523b9f
#
_entry.id   d3cbc7cf084a015648e9ea0e4a523b9f
#
_cell.length_a   1.000
_cell.length_b   1.000
_cell.length_c   1.000
_cell.angle_alpha   90.00
_cell.angle_beta   90.00
_cell.angle_gamma   90.00
#
_symmetry.space_group_name_H-M   'P 1'
#
loop_
_entity.id
_entity.type
_entity.pdbx_description
1 polymer ?
#
loop_
_entity_poly.entity_id
_entity_poly.type
_entity_poly.pdbx_seq_one_letter_code
_entity_poly.pdbx_strand_id
1 'polypeptide(L)'
;VIAAIVFIIALIVLIYAPAISEKLFMSRLEKASAGDSAVMVYMRLSGRICAKFIPEHESLTPYEFAEALEKLTGCDISKAVFILEKCSYGGSQADDSDKQTVTAAYSEAFAAVKEYKKNERKMLHEKRFLRNRT
;
A
#
# COMPACT_ATOMS: atom_id res chain seq x y z
N VAL A 1 -0.19 -31.88 -23.04
CA VAL A 1 1.09 -31.71 -22.33
C VAL A 1 1.53 -30.25 -22.34
N ILE A 2 1.60 -29.60 -23.49
CA ILE A 2 1.97 -28.18 -23.62
C ILE A 2 0.98 -27.26 -22.89
N ALA A 3 -0.34 -27.54 -23.04
CA ALA A 3 -1.37 -26.78 -22.34
C ALA A 3 -1.25 -26.87 -20.81
N ALA A 4 -0.90 -28.03 -20.27
CA ALA A 4 -0.69 -28.25 -18.86
C ALA A 4 0.53 -27.46 -18.34
N ILE A 5 1.61 -27.44 -19.10
CA ILE A 5 2.83 -26.68 -18.76
C ILE A 5 2.55 -25.17 -18.75
N VAL A 6 1.85 -24.65 -19.76
CA VAL A 6 1.45 -23.24 -19.84
C VAL A 6 0.55 -22.87 -18.66
N PHE A 7 -0.40 -23.73 -18.29
CA PHE A 7 -1.28 -23.51 -17.14
C PHE A 7 -0.50 -23.44 -15.81
N ILE A 8 0.46 -24.34 -15.61
CA ILE A 8 1.32 -24.35 -14.42
C ILE A 8 2.16 -23.07 -14.34
N ILE A 9 2.76 -22.65 -15.47
CA ILE A 9 3.52 -21.40 -15.53
C ILE A 9 2.63 -20.22 -15.20
N ALA A 10 1.42 -20.15 -15.74
CA ALA A 10 0.45 -19.11 -15.46
C ALA A 10 0.08 -19.05 -13.96
N LEU A 11 -0.12 -20.22 -13.33
CA LEU A 11 -0.37 -20.31 -11.89
C LEU A 11 0.81 -19.81 -11.07
N ILE A 12 2.03 -20.19 -11.43
CA ILE A 12 3.26 -19.72 -10.76
C ILE A 12 3.38 -18.21 -10.86
N VAL A 13 3.15 -17.64 -12.05
CA VAL A 13 3.17 -16.19 -12.26
C VAL A 13 2.11 -15.49 -11.42
N LEU A 14 0.90 -16.02 -11.35
CA LEU A 14 -0.18 -15.46 -10.51
C LEU A 14 0.17 -15.45 -9.01
N ILE A 15 0.83 -16.52 -8.53
CA ILE A 15 1.22 -16.64 -7.12
C ILE A 15 2.36 -15.67 -6.78
N TYR A 16 3.34 -15.53 -7.66
CA TYR A 16 4.53 -14.71 -7.42
C TYR A 16 4.40 -13.25 -7.89
N ALA A 17 3.42 -12.92 -8.73
CA ALA A 17 3.23 -11.58 -9.26
C ALA A 17 3.16 -10.48 -8.19
N PRO A 18 2.43 -10.63 -7.06
CA PRO A 18 2.42 -9.63 -6.00
C PRO A 18 3.80 -9.39 -5.39
N ALA A 19 4.57 -10.46 -5.14
CA ALA A 19 5.91 -10.36 -4.57
C ALA A 19 6.90 -9.70 -5.53
N ILE A 20 6.83 -10.04 -6.81
CA ILE A 20 7.65 -9.45 -7.88
C ILE A 20 7.31 -7.96 -8.03
N SER A 21 6.02 -7.62 -8.07
CA SER A 21 5.55 -6.23 -8.14
C SER A 21 6.08 -5.40 -6.97
N GLU A 22 6.07 -5.93 -5.77
CA GLU A 22 6.58 -5.26 -4.57
C GLU A 22 8.09 -5.04 -4.64
N LYS A 23 8.85 -6.04 -5.06
CA LYS A 23 10.30 -5.92 -5.26
C LYS A 23 10.65 -4.88 -6.31
N LEU A 24 9.94 -4.85 -7.43
CA LEU A 24 10.12 -3.85 -8.48
C LEU A 24 9.81 -2.45 -7.97
N PHE A 25 8.74 -2.29 -7.21
CA PHE A 25 8.39 -1.02 -6.61
C PHE A 25 9.48 -0.55 -5.63
N MET A 26 9.93 -1.40 -4.73
CA MET A 26 11.00 -1.07 -3.79
C MET A 26 12.31 -0.70 -4.48
N SER A 27 12.65 -1.39 -5.58
CA SER A 27 13.82 -1.06 -6.39
C SER A 27 13.69 0.31 -7.06
N ARG A 28 12.53 0.66 -7.59
CA ARG A 28 12.27 1.99 -8.16
C ARG A 28 12.28 3.07 -7.09
N LEU A 29 11.72 2.79 -5.93
CA LEU A 29 11.69 3.70 -4.80
C LEU A 29 13.12 4.04 -4.31
N GLU A 30 13.99 3.05 -4.24
CA GLU A 30 15.39 3.22 -3.86
C GLU A 30 16.15 4.17 -4.82
N LYS A 31 15.85 4.10 -6.11
CA LYS A 31 16.48 4.93 -7.16
C LYS A 31 15.83 6.31 -7.32
N ALA A 32 14.63 6.51 -6.80
CA ALA A 32 13.89 7.76 -6.96
C ALA A 32 14.47 8.87 -6.07
N SER A 33 14.26 10.13 -6.48
CA SER A 33 14.53 11.29 -5.61
C SER A 33 13.58 11.28 -4.40
N ALA A 34 13.92 12.06 -3.37
CA ALA A 34 13.07 12.12 -2.16
C ALA A 34 11.66 12.63 -2.47
N GLY A 35 11.52 13.66 -3.31
CA GLY A 35 10.23 14.18 -3.72
C GLY A 35 9.41 13.18 -4.55
N ASP A 36 10.05 12.52 -5.51
CA ASP A 36 9.41 11.48 -6.33
C ASP A 36 9.01 10.27 -5.48
N SER A 37 9.81 9.93 -4.48
CA SER A 37 9.51 8.86 -3.53
C SER A 37 8.21 9.12 -2.78
N ALA A 38 7.98 10.34 -2.32
CA ALA A 38 6.74 10.71 -1.62
C ALA A 38 5.51 10.54 -2.54
N VAL A 39 5.60 10.98 -3.78
CA VAL A 39 4.52 10.81 -4.77
C VAL A 39 4.28 9.32 -5.07
N MET A 40 5.34 8.56 -5.31
CA MET A 40 5.26 7.12 -5.60
C MET A 40 4.59 6.35 -4.47
N VAL A 41 4.99 6.62 -3.23
CA VAL A 41 4.43 5.97 -2.04
C VAL A 41 2.95 6.31 -1.89
N TYR A 42 2.59 7.57 -1.99
CA TYR A 42 1.19 8.00 -1.88
C TYR A 42 0.32 7.35 -2.96
N MET A 43 0.74 7.40 -4.21
CA MET A 43 0.00 6.84 -5.33
C MET A 43 -0.17 5.32 -5.20
N ARG A 44 0.84 4.62 -4.72
CA ARG A 44 0.75 3.19 -4.50
C ARG A 44 -0.16 2.82 -3.34
N LEU A 45 -0.08 3.53 -2.22
CA LEU A 45 -0.95 3.29 -1.08
C LEU A 45 -2.41 3.58 -1.43
N SER A 46 -2.71 4.73 -1.99
CA SER A 46 -4.08 5.13 -2.30
C SER A 46 -4.67 4.36 -3.47
N GLY A 47 -3.92 4.19 -4.55
CA GLY A 47 -4.42 3.63 -5.81
C GLY A 47 -4.37 2.10 -5.89
N ARG A 48 -3.58 1.43 -5.06
CA ARG A 48 -3.39 -0.03 -5.15
C ARG A 48 -3.56 -0.75 -3.82
N ILE A 49 -2.78 -0.38 -2.81
CA ILE A 49 -2.75 -1.10 -1.53
C ILE A 49 -4.06 -0.95 -0.78
N CYS A 50 -4.58 0.27 -0.71
CA CYS A 50 -5.79 0.62 0.05
C CYS A 50 -7.04 0.78 -0.82
N ALA A 51 -6.96 0.56 -2.13
CA ALA A 51 -8.05 0.83 -3.07
C ALA A 51 -9.37 0.10 -2.72
N LYS A 52 -9.30 -1.10 -2.17
CA LYS A 52 -10.48 -1.89 -1.75
C LYS A 52 -11.10 -1.39 -0.44
N PHE A 53 -10.30 -0.81 0.44
CA PHE A 53 -10.72 -0.42 1.79
C PHE A 53 -11.07 1.05 1.88
N ILE A 54 -10.48 1.87 1.02
CA ILE A 54 -10.71 3.31 0.91
C ILE A 54 -11.04 3.62 -0.56
N PRO A 55 -12.24 3.21 -1.05
CA PRO A 55 -12.59 3.36 -2.47
C PRO A 55 -12.75 4.82 -2.89
N GLU A 56 -13.02 5.73 -1.94
CA GLU A 56 -13.20 7.16 -2.19
C GLU A 56 -11.86 7.93 -2.28
N HIS A 57 -10.73 7.26 -2.35
CA HIS A 57 -9.40 7.89 -2.32
C HIS A 57 -9.21 8.98 -3.37
N GLU A 58 -9.88 8.89 -4.52
CA GLU A 58 -9.79 9.89 -5.58
C GLU A 58 -10.43 11.24 -5.19
N SER A 59 -11.43 11.21 -4.30
CA SER A 59 -12.10 12.39 -3.80
C SER A 59 -11.51 12.95 -2.52
N LEU A 60 -10.58 12.21 -1.88
CA LEU A 60 -9.95 12.60 -0.64
C LEU A 60 -8.65 13.38 -0.90
N THR A 61 -8.40 14.39 -0.07
CA THR A 61 -7.08 15.01 0.00
C THR A 61 -6.08 14.01 0.62
N PRO A 62 -4.76 14.21 0.41
CA PRO A 62 -3.76 13.35 1.05
C PRO A 62 -3.88 13.23 2.57
N TYR A 63 -4.23 14.31 3.26
CA TYR A 63 -4.45 14.27 4.72
C TYR A 63 -5.70 13.52 5.11
N GLU A 64 -6.79 13.68 4.37
CA GLU A 64 -8.03 12.91 4.58
C GLU A 64 -7.80 11.42 4.35
N PHE A 65 -7.02 11.08 3.33
CA PHE A 65 -6.60 9.69 3.09
C PHE A 65 -5.77 9.14 4.25
N ALA A 66 -4.79 9.90 4.74
CA ALA A 66 -3.97 9.51 5.87
C ALA A 66 -4.81 9.27 7.14
N GLU A 67 -5.77 10.14 7.40
CA GLU A 67 -6.71 9.99 8.51
C GLU A 67 -7.59 8.74 8.37
N ALA A 68 -8.11 8.47 7.17
CA ALA A 68 -8.88 7.26 6.89
C ALA A 68 -8.05 5.99 7.08
N LEU A 69 -6.79 6.00 6.63
CA LEU A 69 -5.87 4.88 6.81
C LEU A 69 -5.58 4.63 8.30
N GLU A 70 -5.34 5.67 9.07
CA GLU A 70 -5.10 5.57 10.51
C GLU A 70 -6.31 5.01 11.25
N LYS A 71 -7.51 5.46 10.92
CA LYS A 71 -8.75 4.91 11.50
C LYS A 71 -8.95 3.43 11.18
N LEU A 72 -8.54 3.02 9.98
CA LEU A 72 -8.71 1.65 9.50
C LEU A 72 -7.66 0.69 10.09
N THR A 73 -6.41 1.10 10.13
CA THR A 73 -5.27 0.22 10.44
C THR A 73 -4.49 0.62 11.69
N GLY A 74 -4.69 1.82 12.21
CA GLY A 74 -3.88 2.39 13.28
C GLY A 74 -2.52 2.93 12.83
N CYS A 75 -2.21 2.87 11.54
CA CYS A 75 -0.94 3.35 11.00
C CYS A 75 -1.04 4.83 10.61
N ASP A 76 -0.16 5.65 11.15
CA ASP A 76 -0.09 7.09 10.86
C ASP A 76 0.99 7.37 9.79
N ILE A 77 0.55 7.87 8.64
CA ILE A 77 1.44 8.27 7.54
C ILE A 77 1.50 9.79 7.35
N SER A 78 1.07 10.57 8.34
CA SER A 78 1.00 12.04 8.26
C SER A 78 2.34 12.70 7.94
N LYS A 79 3.44 12.16 8.43
CA LYS A 79 4.79 12.65 8.09
C LYS A 79 5.12 12.50 6.62
N ALA A 80 4.76 11.38 6.01
CA ALA A 80 4.95 11.15 4.58
C ALA A 80 4.08 12.10 3.74
N VAL A 81 2.84 12.34 4.16
CA VAL A 81 1.94 13.30 3.52
C VAL A 81 2.47 14.73 3.64
N PHE A 82 3.01 15.11 4.79
CA PHE A 82 3.66 16.40 4.97
C PHE A 82 4.81 16.61 3.99
N ILE A 83 5.66 15.60 3.81
CA ILE A 83 6.77 15.62 2.85
C ILE A 83 6.24 15.75 1.41
N LEU A 84 5.18 15.03 1.07
CA LEU A 84 4.52 15.12 -0.23
C LEU A 84 4.04 16.55 -0.52
N GLU A 85 3.36 17.19 0.42
CA GLU A 85 2.86 18.56 0.26
C GLU A 85 3.98 19.59 0.21
N LYS A 86 4.98 19.44 1.05
CA LYS A 86 6.18 20.29 1.06
C LYS A 86 6.86 20.33 -0.32
N CYS A 87 6.95 19.18 -0.98
CA CYS A 87 7.56 19.07 -2.32
C CYS A 87 6.64 19.56 -3.43
N SER A 88 5.33 19.34 -3.30
CA SER A 88 4.36 19.65 -4.35
C SER A 88 3.95 21.12 -4.38
N TYR A 89 3.83 21.75 -3.22
CA TYR A 89 3.27 23.11 -3.08
C TYR A 89 4.22 24.11 -2.44
N GLY A 90 5.17 23.64 -1.63
CA GLY A 90 6.03 24.50 -0.82
C GLY A 90 7.30 25.01 -1.49
N GLY A 91 7.62 24.55 -2.69
CA GLY A 91 8.88 24.89 -3.38
C GLY A 91 10.14 24.43 -2.64
N SER A 92 10.01 23.65 -1.57
CA SER A 92 11.12 23.09 -0.82
C SER A 92 11.54 21.76 -1.41
N GLN A 93 12.85 21.50 -1.44
CA GLN A 93 13.36 20.19 -1.85
C GLN A 93 13.39 19.25 -0.64
N ALA A 94 12.98 18.02 -0.87
CA ALA A 94 13.12 16.95 0.09
C ALA A 94 14.56 16.44 0.10
N ASP A 95 15.06 16.08 1.27
CA ASP A 95 16.39 15.53 1.48
C ASP A 95 16.35 14.00 1.67
N ASP A 96 17.53 13.40 1.91
CA ASP A 96 17.64 11.95 2.13
C ASP A 96 16.93 11.50 3.42
N SER A 97 16.88 12.35 4.44
CA SER A 97 16.12 12.08 5.66
C SER A 97 14.62 12.01 5.39
N ASP A 98 14.10 12.90 4.55
CA ASP A 98 12.70 12.87 4.08
C ASP A 98 12.41 11.57 3.32
N LYS A 99 13.32 11.15 2.45
CA LYS A 99 13.20 9.87 1.71
C LYS A 99 13.14 8.68 2.65
N GLN A 100 13.98 8.64 3.68
CA GLN A 100 13.95 7.59 4.70
C GLN A 100 12.62 7.57 5.45
N THR A 101 12.10 8.73 5.83
CA THR A 101 10.81 8.86 6.50
C THR A 101 9.67 8.33 5.63
N VAL A 102 9.65 8.69 4.36
CA VAL A 102 8.64 8.23 3.39
C VAL A 102 8.73 6.71 3.18
N THR A 103 9.93 6.18 3.02
CA THR A 103 10.15 4.75 2.83
C THR A 103 9.73 3.94 4.05
N ALA A 104 10.06 4.42 5.26
CA ALA A 104 9.64 3.81 6.51
C ALA A 104 8.11 3.84 6.66
N ALA A 105 7.47 4.98 6.36
CA ALA A 105 6.02 5.12 6.39
C ALA A 105 5.34 4.12 5.42
N TYR A 106 5.88 3.94 4.23
CA TYR A 106 5.36 2.95 3.28
C TYR A 106 5.47 1.53 3.84
N SER A 107 6.61 1.14 4.38
CA SER A 107 6.82 -0.19 4.95
C SER A 107 5.87 -0.47 6.11
N GLU A 108 5.68 0.49 7.01
CA GLU A 108 4.75 0.39 8.13
C GLU A 108 3.30 0.28 7.64
N ALA A 109 2.90 1.12 6.69
CA ALA A 109 1.55 1.10 6.12
C ALA A 109 1.27 -0.21 5.38
N PHE A 110 2.21 -0.70 4.61
CA PHE A 110 2.11 -1.98 3.91
C PHE A 110 1.88 -3.14 4.89
N ALA A 111 2.69 -3.21 5.95
CA ALA A 111 2.53 -4.22 6.99
C ALA A 111 1.19 -4.09 7.73
N ALA A 112 0.77 -2.88 8.06
CA ALA A 112 -0.49 -2.62 8.74
C ALA A 112 -1.70 -3.02 7.89
N VAL A 113 -1.70 -2.72 6.60
CA VAL A 113 -2.77 -3.13 5.66
C VAL A 113 -2.79 -4.65 5.49
N LYS A 114 -1.65 -5.28 5.41
CA LYS A 114 -1.54 -6.74 5.32
C LYS A 114 -2.14 -7.42 6.56
N GLU A 115 -1.86 -6.90 7.74
CA GLU A 115 -2.44 -7.39 9.01
C GLU A 115 -3.95 -7.15 9.06
N TYR A 116 -4.40 -5.99 8.64
CA TYR A 116 -5.83 -5.67 8.52
C TYR A 116 -6.57 -6.66 7.62
N LYS A 117 -6.03 -6.95 6.43
CA LYS A 117 -6.60 -7.94 5.50
C LYS A 117 -6.70 -9.33 6.13
N LYS A 118 -5.67 -9.74 6.86
CA LYS A 118 -5.63 -11.04 7.54
C LYS A 118 -6.73 -11.14 8.61
N ASN A 119 -6.90 -10.10 9.42
CA ASN A 119 -7.91 -10.06 10.47
C ASN A 119 -9.33 -10.01 9.88
N GLU A 120 -9.55 -9.27 8.81
CA GLU A 120 -10.83 -9.24 8.10
C GLU A 120 -11.23 -10.62 7.56
N ARG A 121 -10.29 -11.35 6.96
CA ARG A 121 -10.53 -12.72 6.48
C ARG A 121 -10.90 -13.67 7.61
N LYS A 122 -10.24 -13.57 8.75
CA LYS A 122 -10.56 -14.38 9.94
C LYS A 122 -11.98 -14.11 10.43
N MET A 123 -12.36 -12.84 10.54
CA MET A 123 -13.72 -12.46 10.96
C MET A 123 -14.79 -12.96 9.99
N LEU A 124 -14.56 -12.87 8.69
CA LEU A 124 -15.48 -13.37 7.67
C LEU A 124 -15.62 -14.89 7.74
N HIS A 125 -14.54 -15.60 7.96
CA HIS A 125 -14.52 -17.05 8.10
C HIS A 125 -15.31 -17.50 9.34
N GLU A 126 -15.11 -16.82 10.46
CA GLU A 126 -15.80 -17.08 11.72
C GLU A 126 -17.33 -16.84 11.60
N LYS A 127 -17.71 -15.71 11.00
CA LYS A 127 -19.13 -15.40 10.74
C LYS A 127 -19.78 -16.45 9.84
N ARG A 128 -19.07 -16.93 8.81
CA ARG A 128 -19.57 -17.98 7.92
C ARG A 128 -19.73 -19.29 8.67
N PHE A 129 -18.77 -19.63 9.51
CA PHE A 129 -18.81 -20.85 10.34
C PHE A 129 -20.00 -20.84 11.32
N LEU A 130 -20.22 -19.72 12.02
CA LEU A 130 -21.35 -19.56 12.93
C LEU A 130 -22.70 -19.62 12.22
N ARG A 131 -22.79 -19.02 11.02
CA ARG A 131 -24.02 -19.07 10.21
C ARG A 131 -24.38 -20.48 9.77
N ASN A 132 -23.40 -21.32 9.47
CA ASN A 132 -23.62 -22.69 9.04
C ASN A 132 -23.96 -23.65 10.21
N ARG A 133 -23.80 -23.20 11.45
CA ARG A 133 -24.17 -23.96 12.66
C ARG A 133 -25.59 -23.74 13.11
N THR A 134 -26.22 -22.70 12.66
CA THR A 134 -27.64 -22.39 12.92
C THR A 134 -28.52 -22.81 11.74
#